data_06969aba77d079e788cf17357276407e
#
_entry.id   06969aba77d079e788cf17357276407e
#
_cell.length_a   1.000
_cell.length_b   1.000
_cell.length_c   1.000
_cell.angle_alpha   90.00
_cell.angle_beta   90.00
_cell.angle_gamma   90.00
#
_symmetry.space_group_name_H-M   'P 1'
#
loop_
_entity.id
_entity.type
_entity.pdbx_description
1 polymer ?
#
loop_
_entity_poly.entity_id
_entity_poly.type
_entity_poly.pdbx_seq_one_letter_code
_entity_poly.pdbx_strand_id
1 'polypeptide(L)'
;VLADAFYYTSPTNERIWVSPTKVTLERDDKGRIVKAVDEEGHELVHAGMTKMSKSKNNGIDPQEMVEKYGADTVRLFMMFASPAEMTLEWQESGVEGAKRFLARVWNLVFEYSKNPTKTAVNPTALSGAQKALRRDVHKTIAKVSDDIGRRQTFNTAIAAIMELMNKLTRAPLDDEQDRAVM
;
A
#
# COMPACT_ATOMS: atom_id res chain seq x y z
N VAL A 1 -9.69 -6.52 12.52
CA VAL A 1 -8.51 -5.66 12.37
C VAL A 1 -7.84 -5.52 13.72
N LEU A 2 -6.52 -5.64 13.74
CA LEU A 2 -5.66 -5.38 14.89
C LEU A 2 -4.97 -4.03 14.71
N ALA A 3 -4.72 -3.34 15.82
CA ALA A 3 -3.86 -2.16 15.87
C ALA A 3 -3.06 -2.15 17.17
N ASP A 4 -1.96 -1.41 17.18
CA ASP A 4 -1.22 -1.14 18.39
C ASP A 4 -2.11 -0.45 19.42
N ALA A 5 -1.88 -0.72 20.69
CA ALA A 5 -2.59 -0.09 21.79
C ALA A 5 -1.58 0.52 22.77
N PHE A 6 -1.84 1.76 23.15
CA PHE A 6 -0.98 2.54 24.04
C PHE A 6 -1.77 3.11 25.20
N TYR A 7 -1.15 3.16 26.38
CA TYR A 7 -1.75 3.78 27.55
C TYR A 7 -0.68 4.38 28.46
N TYR A 8 -1.09 5.32 29.28
CA TYR A 8 -0.34 5.73 30.47
C TYR A 8 -1.17 5.47 31.73
N THR A 9 -0.52 5.47 32.88
CA THR A 9 -1.19 5.28 34.16
C THR A 9 -1.39 6.63 34.83
N SER A 10 -2.64 6.99 35.11
CA SER A 10 -2.99 8.24 35.81
C SER A 10 -2.47 8.23 37.25
N PRO A 11 -2.41 9.39 37.94
CA PRO A 11 -2.11 9.47 39.37
C PRO A 11 -3.07 8.64 40.26
N THR A 12 -4.27 8.38 39.78
CA THR A 12 -5.28 7.52 40.44
C THR A 12 -5.13 6.04 40.13
N ASN A 13 -4.03 5.64 39.48
CA ASN A 13 -3.71 4.27 39.09
C ASN A 13 -4.67 3.68 38.04
N GLU A 14 -5.35 4.51 37.27
CA GLU A 14 -6.20 4.10 36.15
C GLU A 14 -5.42 4.14 34.83
N ARG A 15 -5.71 3.21 33.90
CA ARG A 15 -5.14 3.20 32.57
C ARG A 15 -5.92 4.14 31.67
N ILE A 16 -5.24 5.16 31.16
CA ILE A 16 -5.76 6.08 30.14
C ILE A 16 -5.24 5.64 28.77
N TRP A 17 -6.14 5.17 27.92
CA TRP A 17 -5.81 4.69 26.58
C TRP A 17 -5.71 5.84 25.59
N VAL A 18 -4.62 5.85 24.81
CA VAL A 18 -4.30 6.89 23.82
C VAL A 18 -4.46 6.32 22.41
N SER A 19 -5.10 7.09 21.53
CA SER A 19 -5.23 6.69 20.13
C SER A 19 -3.87 6.54 19.47
N PRO A 20 -3.61 5.45 18.72
CA PRO A 20 -2.33 5.28 17.99
C PRO A 20 -2.02 6.42 17.02
N THR A 21 -3.03 7.13 16.51
CA THR A 21 -2.85 8.29 15.60
C THR A 21 -2.25 9.52 16.30
N LYS A 22 -2.27 9.56 17.64
CA LYS A 22 -1.73 10.64 18.48
C LYS A 22 -0.42 10.26 19.18
N VAL A 23 0.21 9.18 18.78
CA VAL A 23 1.42 8.67 19.41
C VAL A 23 2.62 8.85 18.49
N THR A 24 3.66 9.50 19.02
CA THR A 24 4.98 9.57 18.39
C THR A 24 5.81 8.38 18.87
N LEU A 25 6.39 7.62 17.93
CA LEU A 25 7.15 6.42 18.20
C LEU A 25 8.62 6.61 17.86
N GLU A 26 9.49 6.23 18.79
CA GLU A 26 10.91 6.00 18.51
C GLU A 26 11.14 4.48 18.35
N ARG A 27 11.86 4.10 17.29
CA ARG A 27 12.17 2.69 17.00
C ARG A 27 13.67 2.47 16.95
N ASP A 28 14.10 1.28 17.38
CA ASP A 28 15.50 0.85 17.24
C ASP A 28 15.82 0.42 15.79
N ASP A 29 17.09 0.10 15.54
CA ASP A 29 17.58 -0.36 14.23
C ASP A 29 16.89 -1.65 13.74
N LYS A 30 16.21 -2.37 14.64
CA LYS A 30 15.43 -3.58 14.34
C LYS A 30 13.94 -3.29 14.18
N GLY A 31 13.53 -2.01 14.21
CA GLY A 31 12.14 -1.57 14.07
C GLY A 31 11.28 -1.76 15.31
N ARG A 32 11.82 -2.15 16.46
CA ARG A 32 11.07 -2.32 17.72
C ARG A 32 10.81 -0.95 18.35
N ILE A 33 9.61 -0.76 18.89
CA ILE A 33 9.27 0.45 19.64
C ILE A 33 10.09 0.51 20.92
N VAL A 34 10.93 1.53 21.06
CA VAL A 34 11.75 1.77 22.25
C VAL A 34 11.17 2.89 23.12
N LYS A 35 10.40 3.80 22.51
CA LYS A 35 9.70 4.86 23.21
C LYS A 35 8.41 5.23 22.48
N ALA A 36 7.39 5.56 23.24
CA ALA A 36 6.12 6.08 22.75
C ALA A 36 5.71 7.26 23.60
N VAL A 37 5.31 8.38 22.98
CA VAL A 37 4.91 9.63 23.67
C VAL A 37 3.67 10.18 22.99
N ASP A 38 2.71 10.68 23.76
CA ASP A 38 1.55 11.37 23.21
C ASP A 38 1.83 12.87 22.93
N GLU A 39 0.83 13.56 22.40
CA GLU A 39 0.92 15.01 22.09
C GLU A 39 1.10 15.89 23.33
N GLU A 40 0.75 15.38 24.51
CA GLU A 40 0.86 16.08 25.81
C GLU A 40 2.21 15.80 26.51
N GLY A 41 3.01 14.89 25.95
CA GLY A 41 4.34 14.52 26.47
C GLY A 41 4.33 13.38 27.47
N HIS A 42 3.21 12.67 27.67
CA HIS A 42 3.18 11.51 28.53
C HIS A 42 3.94 10.34 27.87
N GLU A 43 4.81 9.69 28.64
CA GLU A 43 5.42 8.46 28.21
C GLU A 43 4.41 7.31 28.29
N LEU A 44 4.27 6.57 27.18
CA LEU A 44 3.23 5.57 27.00
C LEU A 44 3.80 4.16 27.09
N VAL A 45 3.00 3.26 27.67
CA VAL A 45 3.25 1.83 27.65
C VAL A 45 2.63 1.23 26.39
N HIS A 46 3.44 0.54 25.60
CA HIS A 46 2.96 -0.22 24.45
C HIS A 46 2.36 -1.55 24.92
N ALA A 47 1.05 -1.70 24.81
CA ALA A 47 0.33 -2.90 25.20
C ALA A 47 0.29 -3.98 24.10
N GLY A 48 1.03 -3.76 23.00
CA GLY A 48 1.09 -4.65 21.86
C GLY A 48 -0.09 -4.52 20.89
N MET A 49 -0.02 -5.31 19.82
CA MET A 49 -1.05 -5.40 18.77
C MET A 49 -2.29 -6.11 19.31
N THR A 50 -3.44 -5.42 19.34
CA THR A 50 -4.69 -5.99 19.85
C THR A 50 -5.87 -5.67 18.94
N LYS A 51 -6.98 -6.40 19.12
CA LYS A 51 -8.23 -6.10 18.41
C LYS A 51 -8.65 -4.66 18.68
N MET A 52 -8.98 -3.93 17.62
CA MET A 52 -9.53 -2.58 17.72
C MET A 52 -10.79 -2.55 18.59
N SER A 53 -10.82 -1.65 19.55
CA SER A 53 -11.97 -1.47 20.45
C SER A 53 -12.07 -0.04 20.95
N LYS A 54 -13.30 0.41 21.21
CA LYS A 54 -13.56 1.72 21.82
C LYS A 54 -12.94 1.84 23.21
N SER A 55 -12.96 0.74 23.99
CA SER A 55 -12.43 0.72 25.37
C SER A 55 -10.92 0.88 25.45
N LYS A 56 -10.19 0.54 24.38
CA LYS A 56 -8.74 0.72 24.27
C LYS A 56 -8.34 1.93 23.43
N ASN A 57 -9.32 2.66 22.92
CA ASN A 57 -9.10 3.82 22.06
C ASN A 57 -8.08 3.57 20.91
N ASN A 58 -7.99 2.30 20.44
CA ASN A 58 -7.07 1.91 19.39
C ASN A 58 -7.76 1.69 18.03
N GLY A 59 -8.98 2.17 17.88
CA GLY A 59 -9.67 2.25 16.60
C GLY A 59 -9.05 3.35 15.74
N ILE A 60 -8.91 3.07 14.45
CA ILE A 60 -8.47 4.06 13.45
C ILE A 60 -9.73 4.63 12.80
N ASP A 61 -9.86 5.95 12.83
CA ASP A 61 -10.98 6.64 12.18
C ASP A 61 -10.78 6.64 10.66
N PRO A 62 -11.69 6.01 9.88
CA PRO A 62 -11.61 6.01 8.43
C PRO A 62 -11.64 7.42 7.83
N GLN A 63 -12.37 8.37 8.46
CA GLN A 63 -12.48 9.73 7.96
C GLN A 63 -11.13 10.45 8.05
N GLU A 64 -10.44 10.37 9.18
CA GLU A 64 -9.09 10.93 9.35
C GLU A 64 -8.11 10.36 8.32
N MET A 65 -8.20 9.04 8.04
CA MET A 65 -7.34 8.40 7.06
C MET A 65 -7.64 8.86 5.63
N VAL A 66 -8.91 9.03 5.29
CA VAL A 66 -9.33 9.53 3.98
C VAL A 66 -8.88 10.98 3.78
N GLU A 67 -8.97 11.83 4.79
CA GLU A 67 -8.51 13.22 4.74
C GLU A 67 -6.98 13.30 4.60
N LYS A 68 -6.24 12.47 5.32
CA LYS A 68 -4.76 12.47 5.31
C LYS A 68 -4.17 11.83 4.05
N TYR A 69 -4.72 10.71 3.58
CA TYR A 69 -4.12 9.87 2.55
C TYR A 69 -4.92 9.78 1.26
N GLY A 70 -6.20 10.12 1.29
CA GLY A 70 -7.14 9.92 0.19
C GLY A 70 -7.84 8.58 0.22
N ALA A 71 -9.11 8.54 -0.21
CA ALA A 71 -9.97 7.35 -0.16
C ALA A 71 -9.37 6.15 -0.92
N ASP A 72 -8.82 6.38 -2.12
CA ASP A 72 -8.25 5.31 -2.93
C ASP A 72 -7.01 4.67 -2.30
N THR A 73 -6.20 5.46 -1.59
CA THR A 73 -5.06 4.95 -0.84
C THR A 73 -5.50 3.99 0.28
N VAL A 74 -6.50 4.41 1.06
CA VAL A 74 -7.02 3.59 2.16
C VAL A 74 -7.65 2.30 1.63
N ARG A 75 -8.44 2.39 0.56
CA ARG A 75 -9.06 1.23 -0.10
C ARG A 75 -8.02 0.26 -0.64
N LEU A 76 -6.98 0.78 -1.31
CA LEU A 76 -5.88 -0.04 -1.83
C LEU A 76 -5.15 -0.75 -0.70
N PHE A 77 -4.82 -0.04 0.39
CA PHE A 77 -4.18 -0.65 1.56
C PHE A 77 -5.03 -1.79 2.14
N MET A 78 -6.33 -1.57 2.36
CA MET A 78 -7.23 -2.60 2.90
C MET A 78 -7.28 -3.86 2.03
N MET A 79 -7.27 -3.71 0.71
CA MET A 79 -7.29 -4.85 -0.23
C MET A 79 -5.93 -5.55 -0.37
N PHE A 80 -4.84 -4.82 -0.12
CA PHE A 80 -3.49 -5.34 -0.29
C PHE A 80 -2.91 -5.98 0.98
N ALA A 81 -3.19 -5.40 2.15
CA ALA A 81 -2.51 -5.72 3.40
C ALA A 81 -2.74 -7.16 3.87
N SER A 82 -3.92 -7.74 3.59
CA SER A 82 -4.24 -9.10 4.01
C SER A 82 -5.31 -9.74 3.12
N PRO A 83 -5.27 -11.07 2.90
CA PRO A 83 -6.41 -11.80 2.36
C PRO A 83 -7.66 -11.58 3.21
N ALA A 84 -8.86 -11.65 2.61
CA ALA A 84 -10.12 -11.34 3.29
C ALA A 84 -10.40 -12.26 4.50
N GLU A 85 -9.90 -13.50 4.47
CA GLU A 85 -10.07 -14.50 5.54
C GLU A 85 -9.04 -14.35 6.67
N MET A 86 -8.02 -13.52 6.47
CA MET A 86 -6.92 -13.36 7.41
C MET A 86 -7.10 -12.11 8.27
N THR A 87 -6.45 -12.11 9.42
CA THR A 87 -6.42 -10.92 10.27
C THR A 87 -5.57 -9.83 9.64
N LEU A 88 -6.15 -8.64 9.51
CA LEU A 88 -5.44 -7.46 9.05
C LEU A 88 -4.81 -6.73 10.26
N GLU A 89 -3.53 -6.50 10.21
CA GLU A 89 -2.78 -5.64 11.13
C GLU A 89 -2.66 -4.25 10.52
N TRP A 90 -3.13 -3.25 11.27
CA TRP A 90 -3.02 -1.87 10.82
C TRP A 90 -1.60 -1.38 10.98
N GLN A 91 -1.02 -0.90 9.87
CA GLN A 91 0.31 -0.29 9.85
C GLN A 91 0.28 0.96 8.98
N GLU A 92 0.55 2.12 9.57
CA GLU A 92 0.51 3.40 8.84
C GLU A 92 1.55 3.46 7.71
N SER A 93 2.72 2.86 7.91
CA SER A 93 3.74 2.72 6.86
C SER A 93 3.24 1.96 5.62
N GLY A 94 2.31 1.02 5.81
CA GLY A 94 1.64 0.31 4.71
C GLY A 94 0.70 1.22 3.93
N VAL A 95 -0.03 2.10 4.62
CA VAL A 95 -0.90 3.11 3.97
C VAL A 95 -0.05 4.09 3.15
N GLU A 96 1.06 4.58 3.71
CA GLU A 96 2.02 5.42 2.99
C GLU A 96 2.62 4.71 1.77
N GLY A 97 2.91 3.42 1.89
CA GLY A 97 3.35 2.57 0.78
C GLY A 97 2.32 2.52 -0.35
N ALA A 98 1.04 2.36 -0.01
CA ALA A 98 -0.05 2.39 -0.97
C ALA A 98 -0.17 3.75 -1.68
N LYS A 99 -0.04 4.87 -0.93
CA LYS A 99 -0.04 6.23 -1.50
C LYS A 99 1.10 6.42 -2.51
N ARG A 100 2.33 6.03 -2.14
CA ARG A 100 3.49 6.10 -3.04
C ARG A 100 3.28 5.26 -4.29
N PHE A 101 2.68 4.09 -4.16
CA PHE A 101 2.39 3.23 -5.32
C PHE A 101 1.38 3.89 -6.26
N LEU A 102 0.25 4.40 -5.76
CA LEU A 102 -0.74 5.11 -6.59
C LEU A 102 -0.14 6.33 -7.31
N ALA A 103 0.70 7.11 -6.63
CA ALA A 103 1.41 8.22 -7.24
C ALA A 103 2.33 7.77 -8.39
N ARG A 104 3.02 6.63 -8.25
CA ARG A 104 3.84 6.05 -9.33
C ARG A 104 3.01 5.61 -10.52
N VAL A 105 1.84 4.97 -10.27
CA VAL A 105 0.90 4.58 -11.34
C VAL A 105 0.42 5.82 -12.08
N TRP A 106 -0.03 6.83 -11.33
CA TRP A 106 -0.48 8.10 -11.92
C TRP A 106 0.59 8.74 -12.79
N ASN A 107 1.80 8.88 -12.28
CA ASN A 107 2.89 9.51 -13.00
C ASN A 107 3.26 8.74 -14.28
N LEU A 108 3.32 7.40 -14.22
CA LEU A 108 3.60 6.61 -15.41
C LEU A 108 2.56 6.82 -16.50
N VAL A 109 1.28 6.72 -16.15
CA VAL A 109 0.17 6.90 -17.09
C VAL A 109 0.12 8.34 -17.61
N PHE A 110 0.35 9.33 -16.75
CA PHE A 110 0.36 10.74 -17.12
C PHE A 110 1.51 11.05 -18.11
N GLU A 111 2.72 10.58 -17.83
CA GLU A 111 3.85 10.77 -18.75
C GLU A 111 3.62 10.08 -20.11
N TYR A 112 3.08 8.87 -20.10
CA TYR A 112 2.67 8.19 -21.33
C TYR A 112 1.62 8.98 -22.11
N SER A 113 0.63 9.55 -21.42
CA SER A 113 -0.48 10.28 -22.03
C SER A 113 -0.07 11.58 -22.74
N LYS A 114 1.09 12.17 -22.39
CA LYS A 114 1.61 13.37 -23.06
C LYS A 114 2.03 13.10 -24.50
N ASN A 115 2.46 11.87 -24.78
CA ASN A 115 2.91 11.46 -26.10
C ASN A 115 2.52 10.00 -26.38
N PRO A 116 1.19 9.73 -26.51
CA PRO A 116 0.71 8.37 -26.74
C PRO A 116 1.07 7.90 -28.14
N THR A 117 1.48 6.64 -28.27
CA THR A 117 1.67 6.05 -29.58
C THR A 117 0.33 5.73 -30.24
N LYS A 118 0.26 5.90 -31.57
CA LYS A 118 -0.84 5.40 -32.41
C LYS A 118 -0.42 4.17 -33.20
N THR A 119 0.84 3.76 -33.04
CA THR A 119 1.44 2.64 -33.77
C THR A 119 0.91 1.32 -33.19
N ALA A 120 0.39 0.47 -34.05
CA ALA A 120 0.03 -0.88 -33.65
C ALA A 120 1.27 -1.72 -33.39
N VAL A 121 1.20 -2.63 -32.40
CA VAL A 121 2.28 -3.57 -32.16
C VAL A 121 2.48 -4.47 -33.38
N ASN A 122 3.71 -4.49 -33.90
CA ASN A 122 4.13 -5.43 -34.94
C ASN A 122 4.89 -6.61 -34.28
N PRO A 123 4.24 -7.76 -34.04
CA PRO A 123 4.85 -8.88 -33.28
C PRO A 123 6.12 -9.45 -33.93
N THR A 124 6.27 -9.30 -35.25
CA THR A 124 7.40 -9.85 -35.99
C THR A 124 8.63 -8.94 -35.91
N ALA A 125 8.41 -7.63 -35.74
CA ALA A 125 9.47 -6.63 -35.65
C ALA A 125 10.00 -6.38 -34.22
N LEU A 126 9.33 -6.93 -33.19
CA LEU A 126 9.73 -6.73 -31.80
C LEU A 126 11.10 -7.31 -31.49
N SER A 127 11.93 -6.55 -30.78
CA SER A 127 13.16 -7.04 -30.15
C SER A 127 12.88 -8.10 -29.08
N GLY A 128 13.93 -8.77 -28.61
CA GLY A 128 13.82 -9.73 -27.50
C GLY A 128 13.28 -9.09 -26.22
N ALA A 129 13.72 -7.88 -25.89
CA ALA A 129 13.26 -7.12 -24.71
C ALA A 129 11.78 -6.73 -24.82
N GLN A 130 11.36 -6.20 -25.97
CA GLN A 130 9.96 -5.84 -26.24
C GLN A 130 9.03 -7.06 -26.17
N LYS A 131 9.45 -8.21 -26.74
CA LYS A 131 8.71 -9.48 -26.62
C LYS A 131 8.58 -9.94 -25.16
N ALA A 132 9.64 -9.80 -24.36
CA ALA A 132 9.60 -10.16 -22.95
C ALA A 132 8.66 -9.25 -22.16
N LEU A 133 8.75 -7.93 -22.34
CA LEU A 133 7.86 -6.96 -21.69
C LEU A 133 6.40 -7.20 -22.05
N ARG A 134 6.09 -7.37 -23.33
CA ARG A 134 4.74 -7.66 -23.81
C ARG A 134 4.18 -8.95 -23.20
N ARG A 135 5.02 -9.99 -23.08
CA ARG A 135 4.65 -11.24 -22.42
C ARG A 135 4.30 -10.99 -20.95
N ASP A 136 5.09 -10.18 -20.25
CA ASP A 136 4.86 -9.87 -18.84
C ASP A 136 3.57 -9.06 -18.65
N VAL A 137 3.28 -8.09 -19.53
CA VAL A 137 2.00 -7.35 -19.53
C VAL A 137 0.83 -8.32 -19.66
N HIS A 138 0.83 -9.18 -20.69
CA HIS A 138 -0.29 -10.11 -20.91
C HIS A 138 -0.43 -11.18 -19.82
N LYS A 139 0.68 -11.66 -19.25
CA LYS A 139 0.66 -12.57 -18.08
C LYS A 139 0.04 -11.89 -16.87
N THR A 140 0.39 -10.62 -16.63
CA THR A 140 -0.17 -9.86 -15.52
C THR A 140 -1.67 -9.62 -15.73
N ILE A 141 -2.11 -9.25 -16.94
CA ILE A 141 -3.53 -9.11 -17.26
C ILE A 141 -4.29 -10.42 -16.96
N ALA A 142 -3.79 -11.55 -17.47
CA ALA A 142 -4.41 -12.86 -17.24
C ALA A 142 -4.49 -13.21 -15.75
N LYS A 143 -3.37 -12.99 -15.01
CA LYS A 143 -3.31 -13.25 -13.57
C LYS A 143 -4.29 -12.38 -12.79
N VAL A 144 -4.28 -11.07 -13.03
CA VAL A 144 -5.15 -10.11 -12.34
C VAL A 144 -6.63 -10.40 -12.63
N SER A 145 -6.96 -10.75 -13.89
CA SER A 145 -8.32 -11.13 -14.28
C SER A 145 -8.80 -12.38 -13.52
N ASP A 146 -7.93 -13.40 -13.37
CA ASP A 146 -8.25 -14.61 -12.60
C ASP A 146 -8.35 -14.32 -11.10
N ASP A 147 -7.36 -13.60 -10.54
CA ASP A 147 -7.31 -13.27 -9.11
C ASP A 147 -8.53 -12.45 -8.66
N ILE A 148 -8.97 -11.46 -9.46
CA ILE A 148 -10.12 -10.62 -9.13
C ILE A 148 -11.44 -11.31 -9.48
N GLY A 149 -11.55 -11.84 -10.72
CA GLY A 149 -12.84 -12.32 -11.24
C GLY A 149 -13.26 -13.67 -10.67
N ARG A 150 -12.33 -14.56 -10.36
CA ARG A 150 -12.61 -15.93 -9.93
C ARG A 150 -12.16 -16.21 -8.50
N ARG A 151 -10.92 -15.86 -8.15
CA ARG A 151 -10.30 -16.23 -6.87
C ARG A 151 -10.58 -15.24 -5.75
N GLN A 152 -10.92 -13.98 -6.09
CA GLN A 152 -11.12 -12.87 -5.15
C GLN A 152 -9.89 -12.61 -4.23
N THR A 153 -8.70 -12.89 -4.75
CA THR A 153 -7.42 -12.68 -4.05
C THR A 153 -6.82 -11.33 -4.44
N PHE A 154 -7.37 -10.25 -3.90
CA PHE A 154 -7.00 -8.87 -4.27
C PHE A 154 -5.53 -8.55 -3.99
N ASN A 155 -4.98 -9.04 -2.88
CA ASN A 155 -3.59 -8.84 -2.50
C ASN A 155 -2.61 -9.39 -3.54
N THR A 156 -2.88 -10.58 -4.12
CA THR A 156 -2.03 -11.18 -5.16
C THR A 156 -2.16 -10.45 -6.49
N ALA A 157 -3.36 -9.97 -6.83
CA ALA A 157 -3.59 -9.14 -8.01
C ALA A 157 -2.79 -7.82 -7.90
N ILE A 158 -2.87 -7.13 -6.77
CA ILE A 158 -2.15 -5.88 -6.52
C ILE A 158 -0.64 -6.11 -6.57
N ALA A 159 -0.13 -7.19 -5.94
CA ALA A 159 1.28 -7.56 -6.00
C ALA A 159 1.77 -7.76 -7.46
N ALA A 160 0.98 -8.45 -8.29
CA ALA A 160 1.32 -8.65 -9.70
C ALA A 160 1.40 -7.32 -10.47
N ILE A 161 0.50 -6.37 -10.19
CA ILE A 161 0.53 -5.03 -10.78
C ILE A 161 1.77 -4.27 -10.29
N MET A 162 2.14 -4.37 -9.01
CA MET A 162 3.36 -3.73 -8.48
C MET A 162 4.63 -4.25 -9.15
N GLU A 163 4.71 -5.56 -9.41
CA GLU A 163 5.82 -6.16 -10.14
C GLU A 163 5.88 -5.66 -11.59
N LEU A 164 4.74 -5.62 -12.28
CA LEU A 164 4.66 -5.08 -13.64
C LEU A 164 5.10 -3.62 -13.68
N MET A 165 4.60 -2.78 -12.75
CA MET A 165 4.99 -1.37 -12.64
C MET A 165 6.50 -1.18 -12.52
N ASN A 166 7.19 -2.05 -11.76
CA ASN A 166 8.65 -1.99 -11.65
C ASN A 166 9.36 -2.27 -12.98
N LYS A 167 8.78 -3.12 -13.83
CA LYS A 167 9.30 -3.42 -15.18
C LYS A 167 9.00 -2.27 -16.14
N LEU A 168 7.77 -1.77 -16.15
CA LEU A 168 7.36 -0.66 -17.01
C LEU A 168 8.17 0.61 -16.73
N THR A 169 8.41 0.94 -15.46
CA THR A 169 9.19 2.12 -15.07
C THR A 169 10.66 2.06 -15.53
N ARG A 170 11.17 0.85 -15.77
CA ARG A 170 12.56 0.62 -16.24
C ARG A 170 12.66 0.33 -17.72
N ALA A 171 11.52 0.15 -18.39
CA ALA A 171 11.50 -0.14 -19.81
C ALA A 171 11.98 1.08 -20.61
N PRO A 172 12.78 0.90 -21.66
CA PRO A 172 13.10 1.97 -22.58
C PRO A 172 11.84 2.43 -23.32
N LEU A 173 11.79 3.71 -23.68
CA LEU A 173 10.75 4.33 -24.48
C LEU A 173 11.35 5.00 -25.71
N ASP A 174 12.38 4.36 -26.26
CA ASP A 174 13.24 4.96 -27.29
C ASP A 174 12.57 4.97 -28.66
N ASP A 175 11.72 3.97 -28.92
CA ASP A 175 11.00 3.86 -30.19
C ASP A 175 9.48 3.68 -30.02
N GLU A 176 8.76 3.74 -31.13
CA GLU A 176 7.30 3.59 -31.20
C GLU A 176 6.83 2.19 -30.79
N GLN A 177 7.63 1.14 -31.02
CA GLN A 177 7.28 -0.22 -30.60
C GLN A 177 7.46 -0.40 -29.10
N ASP A 178 8.44 0.26 -28.47
CA ASP A 178 8.58 0.29 -27.01
C ASP A 178 7.30 0.83 -26.35
N ARG A 179 6.77 1.94 -26.89
CA ARG A 179 5.53 2.54 -26.41
C ARG A 179 4.31 1.70 -26.70
N ALA A 180 4.28 1.00 -27.83
CA ALA A 180 3.15 0.18 -28.23
C ALA A 180 3.02 -1.13 -27.39
N VAL A 181 4.09 -1.62 -26.75
CA VAL A 181 4.06 -2.83 -25.93
C VAL A 181 3.77 -2.57 -24.45
N MET A 182 3.77 -1.31 -24.01
CA MET A 182 3.39 -0.88 -22.67
C MET A 182 1.88 -0.83 -22.50
#